data_e122673fa8587f2aa1fb4feec75b2aa4
#
_entry.id   e122673fa8587f2aa1fb4feec75b2aa4
#
_cell.length_a   1.000
_cell.length_b   1.000
_cell.length_c   1.000
_cell.angle_alpha   90.00
_cell.angle_beta   90.00
_cell.angle_gamma   90.00
#
_symmetry.space_group_name_H-M   'P 1'
#
loop_
_entity.id
_entity.type
_entity.pdbx_description
1 polymer ?
#
loop_
_entity_poly.entity_id
_entity_poly.type
_entity_poly.pdbx_seq_one_letter_code
_entity_poly.pdbx_strand_id
1 'polypeptide(L)'
;MFFCKKYFPHFLLVIYCLLFIICAIHPYNRAVRFTENLPVMVVVLFLVYTFNKRKFSNSSYFLMSFWIILHTIGGHYTFELVPFESINQLFGWERNMYDRIAHFMIGVYAFPIMEYLWRSKAIQQKWLLYTFGICSILTIAAAYEIFEWRFAIIADPKAGLAVLGSQGDIRDAQKDMLMDTLGALLAVFLFIIREKFINKRKAD
;
A
#
# COMPACT_ATOMS: atom_id res chain seq x y z
N MET A 1 -13.62 13.29 22.79
CA MET A 1 -13.19 13.38 21.39
C MET A 1 -11.66 13.48 21.21
N PHE A 2 -10.88 14.11 22.13
CA PHE A 2 -9.41 14.19 22.05
C PHE A 2 -8.68 12.86 22.31
N PHE A 3 -9.20 12.00 23.18
CA PHE A 3 -8.57 10.71 23.53
C PHE A 3 -8.48 9.77 22.33
N CYS A 4 -9.50 9.76 21.47
CA CYS A 4 -9.54 8.91 20.26
C CYS A 4 -8.45 9.27 19.24
N LYS A 5 -8.07 10.55 19.09
CA LYS A 5 -7.05 10.99 18.12
C LYS A 5 -5.63 10.55 18.48
N LYS A 6 -5.31 10.48 19.77
CA LYS A 6 -3.96 10.11 20.26
C LYS A 6 -3.66 8.63 20.04
N TYR A 7 -4.65 7.78 20.25
CA TYR A 7 -4.51 6.31 20.19
C TYR A 7 -4.90 5.71 18.85
N PHE A 8 -5.29 6.52 17.87
CA PHE A 8 -5.73 6.04 16.56
C PHE A 8 -4.70 5.14 15.85
N PRO A 9 -3.39 5.46 15.78
CA PRO A 9 -2.40 4.56 15.20
C PRO A 9 -2.25 3.23 15.94
N HIS A 10 -2.40 3.25 17.27
CA HIS A 10 -2.35 2.01 18.08
C HIS A 10 -3.57 1.13 17.80
N PHE A 11 -4.74 1.73 17.61
CA PHE A 11 -5.94 1.00 17.23
C PHE A 11 -5.78 0.32 15.85
N LEU A 12 -5.21 1.02 14.87
CA LEU A 12 -4.89 0.43 13.57
C LEU A 12 -3.87 -0.71 13.68
N LEU A 13 -2.86 -0.56 14.54
CA LEU A 13 -1.87 -1.63 14.79
C LEU A 13 -2.52 -2.86 15.41
N VAL A 14 -3.45 -2.70 16.35
CA VAL A 14 -4.19 -3.83 16.93
C VAL A 14 -5.02 -4.55 15.87
N ILE A 15 -5.75 -3.81 15.02
CA ILE A 15 -6.51 -4.39 13.90
C ILE A 15 -5.56 -5.19 12.98
N TYR A 16 -4.43 -4.60 12.61
CA TYR A 16 -3.44 -5.29 11.77
C TYR A 16 -2.93 -6.57 12.44
N CYS A 17 -2.53 -6.53 13.71
CA CYS A 17 -2.03 -7.71 14.42
C CYS A 17 -3.07 -8.84 14.46
N LEU A 18 -4.32 -8.51 14.74
CA LEU A 18 -5.43 -9.49 14.73
C LEU A 18 -5.61 -10.10 13.34
N LEU A 19 -5.67 -9.25 12.30
CA LEU A 19 -5.78 -9.70 10.91
C LEU A 19 -4.60 -10.58 10.49
N PHE A 20 -3.37 -10.17 10.83
CA PHE A 20 -2.15 -10.90 10.50
C PHE A 20 -2.14 -12.31 11.13
N ILE A 21 -2.63 -12.44 12.39
CA ILE A 21 -2.78 -13.73 13.08
C ILE A 21 -3.86 -14.57 12.40
N ILE A 22 -5.03 -13.99 12.09
CA ILE A 22 -6.11 -14.70 11.40
C ILE A 22 -5.63 -15.21 10.04
N CYS A 23 -4.98 -14.37 9.25
CA CYS A 23 -4.40 -14.74 7.95
C CYS A 23 -3.21 -15.70 8.05
N ALA A 24 -2.70 -16.00 9.26
CA ALA A 24 -1.71 -17.05 9.45
C ALA A 24 -2.31 -18.45 9.53
N ILE A 25 -3.63 -18.54 9.78
CA ILE A 25 -4.35 -19.81 9.93
C ILE A 25 -4.72 -20.31 8.53
N HIS A 26 -4.18 -21.49 8.17
CA HIS A 26 -4.45 -22.17 6.88
C HIS A 26 -4.31 -21.28 5.62
N PRO A 27 -3.16 -20.60 5.40
CA PRO A 27 -2.94 -19.87 4.17
C PRO A 27 -2.88 -20.83 2.98
N TYR A 28 -3.19 -20.34 1.78
CA TYR A 28 -3.11 -21.13 0.54
C TYR A 28 -1.72 -21.76 0.35
N ASN A 29 -0.66 -20.98 0.55
CA ASN A 29 0.72 -21.46 0.55
C ASN A 29 1.53 -20.67 1.58
N ARG A 30 2.25 -21.37 2.46
CA ARG A 30 3.01 -20.71 3.54
C ARG A 30 4.21 -19.92 3.04
N ALA A 31 4.90 -20.41 2.00
CA ALA A 31 6.06 -19.72 1.42
C ALA A 31 5.60 -18.45 0.71
N VAL A 32 4.56 -18.54 -0.12
CA VAL A 32 3.96 -17.38 -0.81
C VAL A 32 3.48 -16.36 0.23
N ARG A 33 2.71 -16.79 1.24
CA ARG A 33 2.27 -15.89 2.31
C ARG A 33 3.42 -15.16 2.99
N PHE A 34 4.52 -15.85 3.30
CA PHE A 34 5.69 -15.22 3.92
C PHE A 34 6.33 -14.20 2.98
N THR A 35 6.54 -14.56 1.73
CA THR A 35 7.14 -13.70 0.69
C THR A 35 6.30 -12.45 0.49
N GLU A 36 4.99 -12.60 0.29
CA GLU A 36 4.05 -11.50 0.09
C GLU A 36 3.92 -10.58 1.32
N ASN A 37 3.95 -11.12 2.51
CA ASN A 37 3.84 -10.30 3.71
C ASN A 37 5.16 -9.68 4.18
N LEU A 38 6.29 -10.04 3.58
CA LEU A 38 7.58 -9.46 3.96
C LEU A 38 7.62 -7.92 3.81
N PRO A 39 7.18 -7.31 2.70
CA PRO A 39 7.10 -5.87 2.57
C PRO A 39 6.19 -5.22 3.62
N VAL A 40 5.04 -5.84 3.92
CA VAL A 40 4.10 -5.34 4.94
C VAL A 40 4.76 -5.36 6.31
N MET A 41 5.42 -6.45 6.68
CA MET A 41 6.14 -6.55 7.96
C MET A 41 7.22 -5.48 8.09
N VAL A 42 8.00 -5.25 7.03
CA VAL A 42 9.03 -4.19 7.00
C VAL A 42 8.40 -2.82 7.22
N VAL A 43 7.32 -2.50 6.51
CA VAL A 43 6.62 -1.22 6.68
C VAL A 43 6.06 -1.06 8.09
N VAL A 44 5.38 -2.06 8.63
CA VAL A 44 4.80 -1.99 9.98
C VAL A 44 5.89 -1.85 11.04
N LEU A 45 6.96 -2.62 10.96
CA LEU A 45 8.11 -2.50 11.88
C LEU A 45 8.76 -1.12 11.78
N PHE A 46 8.93 -0.57 10.58
CA PHE A 46 9.43 0.78 10.37
C PHE A 46 8.51 1.83 11.02
N LEU A 47 7.19 1.71 10.85
CA LEU A 47 6.23 2.63 11.44
C LEU A 47 6.24 2.55 12.98
N VAL A 48 6.34 1.36 13.55
CA VAL A 48 6.45 1.16 15.01
C VAL A 48 7.76 1.75 15.54
N TYR A 49 8.89 1.43 14.91
CA TYR A 49 10.21 1.91 15.32
C TYR A 49 10.32 3.44 15.26
N THR A 50 9.75 4.04 14.21
CA THR A 50 9.83 5.49 14.00
C THR A 50 8.74 6.29 14.73
N PHE A 51 7.73 5.62 15.29
CA PHE A 51 6.54 6.26 15.88
C PHE A 51 6.86 7.37 16.88
N ASN A 52 7.78 7.12 17.81
CA ASN A 52 8.15 8.11 18.83
C ASN A 52 9.05 9.24 18.30
N LYS A 53 9.79 8.99 17.22
CA LYS A 53 10.74 9.94 16.64
C LYS A 53 10.12 10.80 15.55
N ARG A 54 9.23 10.24 14.75
CA ARG A 54 8.70 10.85 13.51
C ARG A 54 7.26 10.42 13.26
N LYS A 55 6.37 10.85 14.16
CA LYS A 55 4.95 10.54 14.08
C LYS A 55 4.30 11.18 12.86
N PHE A 56 3.66 10.37 12.03
CA PHE A 56 2.79 10.82 10.93
C PHE A 56 1.45 11.36 11.45
N SER A 57 0.71 12.03 10.59
CA SER A 57 -0.68 12.39 10.89
C SER A 57 -1.58 11.16 10.90
N ASN A 58 -2.73 11.26 11.59
CA ASN A 58 -3.72 10.19 11.58
C ASN A 58 -4.25 9.90 10.16
N SER A 59 -4.29 10.90 9.28
CA SER A 59 -4.64 10.70 7.87
C SER A 59 -3.61 9.81 7.16
N SER A 60 -2.31 10.02 7.39
CA SER A 60 -1.27 9.15 6.80
C SER A 60 -1.37 7.73 7.33
N TYR A 61 -1.54 7.52 8.64
CA TYR A 61 -1.73 6.18 9.19
C TYR A 61 -2.98 5.50 8.64
N PHE A 62 -4.09 6.23 8.50
CA PHE A 62 -5.32 5.72 7.91
C PHE A 62 -5.11 5.29 6.45
N LEU A 63 -4.52 6.14 5.63
CA LEU A 63 -4.26 5.83 4.22
C LEU A 63 -3.31 4.64 4.06
N MET A 64 -2.24 4.57 4.85
CA MET A 64 -1.32 3.44 4.82
C MET A 64 -1.98 2.12 5.25
N SER A 65 -2.95 2.15 6.17
CA SER A 65 -3.61 0.95 6.67
C SER A 65 -4.39 0.19 5.60
N PHE A 66 -4.89 0.85 4.56
CA PHE A 66 -5.61 0.18 3.46
C PHE A 66 -4.72 -0.81 2.73
N TRP A 67 -3.54 -0.38 2.30
CA TRP A 67 -2.61 -1.30 1.64
C TRP A 67 -2.14 -2.41 2.58
N ILE A 68 -1.78 -2.08 3.83
CA ILE A 68 -1.36 -3.06 4.84
C ILE A 68 -2.41 -4.18 4.98
N ILE A 69 -3.69 -3.82 5.07
CA ILE A 69 -4.81 -4.76 5.20
C ILE A 69 -4.99 -5.58 3.93
N LEU A 70 -5.09 -4.91 2.78
CA LEU A 70 -5.30 -5.58 1.49
C LEU A 70 -4.15 -6.55 1.17
N HIS A 71 -2.92 -6.11 1.33
CA HIS A 71 -1.76 -6.93 1.03
C HIS A 71 -1.64 -8.15 1.98
N THR A 72 -1.99 -7.98 3.27
CA THR A 72 -2.03 -9.09 4.23
C THR A 72 -3.07 -10.14 3.85
N ILE A 73 -4.25 -9.73 3.38
CA ILE A 73 -5.30 -10.61 2.88
C ILE A 73 -4.86 -11.26 1.57
N GLY A 74 -4.30 -10.48 0.64
CA GLY A 74 -3.75 -10.97 -0.63
C GLY A 74 -2.74 -12.09 -0.41
N GLY A 75 -1.78 -11.90 0.47
CA GLY A 75 -0.79 -12.92 0.81
C GLY A 75 -1.36 -14.19 1.46
N HIS A 76 -2.53 -14.12 2.12
CA HIS A 76 -3.22 -15.32 2.63
C HIS A 76 -3.79 -16.18 1.51
N TYR A 77 -4.44 -15.55 0.50
CA TYR A 77 -5.15 -16.22 -0.60
C TYR A 77 -4.30 -16.36 -1.88
N THR A 78 -3.11 -15.75 -1.98
CA THR A 78 -2.40 -15.45 -3.23
C THR A 78 -3.23 -14.51 -4.12
N PHE A 79 -3.25 -13.27 -3.91
CA PHE A 79 -3.99 -12.18 -4.58
C PHE A 79 -5.08 -12.61 -5.59
N GLU A 80 -4.73 -13.46 -6.58
CA GLU A 80 -5.66 -13.96 -7.61
C GLU A 80 -6.82 -14.83 -7.08
N LEU A 81 -6.65 -15.44 -5.90
CA LEU A 81 -7.64 -16.33 -5.28
C LEU A 81 -8.42 -15.66 -4.14
N VAL A 82 -8.23 -14.37 -3.91
CA VAL A 82 -9.07 -13.63 -2.96
C VAL A 82 -10.52 -13.71 -3.44
N PRO A 83 -11.52 -14.04 -2.56
CA PRO A 83 -12.92 -14.15 -2.95
C PRO A 83 -13.50 -12.75 -3.29
N PHE A 84 -13.28 -12.31 -4.53
CA PHE A 84 -13.59 -10.97 -5.01
C PHE A 84 -14.63 -10.95 -6.15
N GLU A 85 -15.23 -12.11 -6.44
CA GLU A 85 -16.14 -12.32 -7.59
C GLU A 85 -17.33 -11.37 -7.58
N SER A 86 -17.94 -11.12 -6.43
CA SER A 86 -19.11 -10.22 -6.33
C SER A 86 -18.78 -8.79 -6.77
N ILE A 87 -17.56 -8.33 -6.47
CA ILE A 87 -17.08 -6.99 -6.87
C ILE A 87 -16.71 -7.01 -8.35
N ASN A 88 -16.03 -8.05 -8.82
CA ASN A 88 -15.69 -8.18 -10.25
C ASN A 88 -16.95 -8.16 -11.11
N GLN A 89 -18.01 -8.91 -10.73
CA GLN A 89 -19.29 -8.93 -11.43
C GLN A 89 -19.99 -7.58 -11.43
N LEU A 90 -19.96 -6.85 -10.32
CA LEU A 90 -20.55 -5.51 -10.22
C LEU A 90 -19.96 -4.53 -11.25
N PHE A 91 -18.67 -4.64 -11.53
CA PHE A 91 -17.96 -3.78 -12.48
C PHE A 91 -17.76 -4.41 -13.87
N GLY A 92 -18.23 -5.65 -14.09
CA GLY A 92 -18.06 -6.36 -15.35
C GLY A 92 -16.61 -6.77 -15.64
N TRP A 93 -15.81 -7.01 -14.62
CA TRP A 93 -14.41 -7.41 -14.77
C TRP A 93 -14.31 -8.93 -14.93
N GLU A 94 -13.53 -9.37 -15.95
CA GLU A 94 -13.34 -10.80 -16.28
C GLU A 94 -12.26 -11.45 -15.40
N ARG A 95 -11.29 -10.66 -14.91
CA ARG A 95 -10.23 -11.15 -14.00
C ARG A 95 -10.48 -10.71 -12.55
N ASN A 96 -9.82 -11.37 -11.61
CA ASN A 96 -9.77 -10.89 -10.23
C ASN A 96 -8.95 -9.59 -10.16
N MET A 97 -9.62 -8.47 -9.85
CA MET A 97 -9.02 -7.14 -9.79
C MET A 97 -8.45 -6.79 -8.40
N TYR A 98 -8.43 -7.74 -7.47
CA TYR A 98 -7.98 -7.48 -6.11
C TYR A 98 -6.54 -6.96 -6.05
N ASP A 99 -5.65 -7.57 -6.82
CA ASP A 99 -4.26 -7.20 -6.95
C ASP A 99 -4.09 -5.76 -7.46
N ARG A 100 -4.78 -5.40 -8.52
CA ARG A 100 -4.82 -4.03 -9.06
C ARG A 100 -5.24 -2.98 -8.02
N ILE A 101 -6.19 -3.34 -7.14
CA ILE A 101 -6.64 -2.45 -6.07
C ILE A 101 -5.57 -2.35 -4.99
N ALA A 102 -4.87 -3.43 -4.67
CA ALA A 102 -3.75 -3.40 -3.73
C ALA A 102 -2.62 -2.49 -4.25
N HIS A 103 -2.26 -2.58 -5.54
CA HIS A 103 -1.32 -1.68 -6.21
C HIS A 103 -1.78 -0.21 -6.16
N PHE A 104 -3.04 0.06 -6.50
CA PHE A 104 -3.58 1.41 -6.35
C PHE A 104 -3.41 1.95 -4.92
N MET A 105 -3.62 1.11 -3.90
CA MET A 105 -3.51 1.52 -2.51
C MET A 105 -2.07 1.72 -2.03
N ILE A 106 -1.07 1.00 -2.56
CA ILE A 106 0.33 1.33 -2.27
C ILE A 106 0.71 2.67 -2.90
N GLY A 107 0.15 3.01 -4.06
CA GLY A 107 0.33 4.33 -4.67
C GLY A 107 -0.03 5.48 -3.73
N VAL A 108 -1.03 5.30 -2.88
CA VAL A 108 -1.46 6.31 -1.89
C VAL A 108 -0.37 6.62 -0.86
N TYR A 109 0.69 5.81 -0.74
CA TYR A 109 1.85 6.09 0.12
C TYR A 109 2.66 7.32 -0.33
N ALA A 110 2.42 7.87 -1.51
CA ALA A 110 2.92 9.20 -1.87
C ALA A 110 2.49 10.27 -0.86
N PHE A 111 1.31 10.12 -0.21
CA PHE A 111 0.81 11.08 0.78
C PHE A 111 1.71 11.15 2.04
N PRO A 112 2.00 10.06 2.77
CA PRO A 112 2.92 10.10 3.91
C PRO A 112 4.35 10.47 3.51
N ILE A 113 4.82 10.10 2.31
CA ILE A 113 6.14 10.53 1.80
C ILE A 113 6.16 12.05 1.68
N MET A 114 5.18 12.65 1.02
CA MET A 114 5.07 14.11 0.90
C MET A 114 4.91 14.79 2.27
N GLU A 115 4.10 14.22 3.17
CA GLU A 115 3.95 14.76 4.52
C GLU A 115 5.29 14.81 5.26
N TYR A 116 6.06 13.75 5.17
CA TYR A 116 7.38 13.67 5.80
C TYR A 116 8.36 14.71 5.23
N LEU A 117 8.48 14.78 3.90
CA LEU A 117 9.39 15.70 3.22
C LEU A 117 9.02 17.16 3.46
N TRP A 118 7.73 17.48 3.50
CA TRP A 118 7.24 18.81 3.80
C TRP A 118 7.50 19.22 5.26
N ARG A 119 7.17 18.34 6.21
CA ARG A 119 7.35 18.61 7.65
C ARG A 119 8.81 18.67 8.08
N SER A 120 9.68 17.88 7.47
CA SER A 120 11.14 17.92 7.71
C SER A 120 11.82 19.09 7.02
N LYS A 121 11.10 19.88 6.23
CA LYS A 121 11.62 20.97 5.39
C LYS A 121 12.64 20.51 4.33
N ALA A 122 12.71 19.22 4.02
CA ALA A 122 13.60 18.67 3.01
C ALA A 122 13.22 19.17 1.60
N ILE A 123 11.92 19.29 1.31
CA ILE A 123 11.40 19.84 0.05
C ILE A 123 10.32 20.87 0.37
N GLN A 124 10.56 22.14 0.01
CA GLN A 124 9.62 23.24 0.26
C GLN A 124 8.95 23.76 -1.03
N GLN A 125 9.45 23.36 -2.19
CA GLN A 125 8.85 23.69 -3.48
C GLN A 125 7.75 22.66 -3.78
N LYS A 126 6.50 23.11 -3.88
CA LYS A 126 5.32 22.22 -4.00
C LYS A 126 5.36 21.33 -5.23
N TRP A 127 5.70 21.88 -6.40
CA TRP A 127 5.79 21.09 -7.61
C TRP A 127 6.82 19.96 -7.49
N LEU A 128 7.98 20.26 -6.89
CA LEU A 128 9.03 19.26 -6.65
C LEU A 128 8.58 18.20 -5.63
N LEU A 129 7.86 18.62 -4.57
CA LEU A 129 7.28 17.71 -3.58
C LEU A 129 6.32 16.71 -4.22
N TYR A 130 5.42 17.19 -5.08
CA TYR A 130 4.43 16.33 -5.75
C TYR A 130 5.10 15.39 -6.75
N THR A 131 6.02 15.90 -7.57
CA THR A 131 6.81 15.07 -8.49
C THR A 131 7.61 14.01 -7.74
N PHE A 132 8.28 14.38 -6.66
CA PHE A 132 9.05 13.44 -5.85
C PHE A 132 8.16 12.35 -5.22
N GLY A 133 6.96 12.72 -4.74
CA GLY A 133 5.98 11.76 -4.24
C GLY A 133 5.61 10.70 -5.28
N ILE A 134 5.27 11.13 -6.51
CA ILE A 134 4.93 10.24 -7.63
C ILE A 134 6.14 9.37 -8.03
N CYS A 135 7.31 10.00 -8.24
CA CYS A 135 8.53 9.27 -8.65
C CYS A 135 8.96 8.24 -7.59
N SER A 136 8.80 8.54 -6.30
CA SER A 136 9.10 7.59 -5.23
C SER A 136 8.23 6.34 -5.33
N ILE A 137 6.94 6.49 -5.61
CA ILE A 137 6.03 5.36 -5.81
C ILE A 137 6.42 4.56 -7.05
N LEU A 138 6.65 5.21 -8.18
CA LEU A 138 7.10 4.52 -9.41
C LEU A 138 8.39 3.73 -9.19
N THR A 139 9.33 4.28 -8.43
CA THR A 139 10.58 3.59 -8.09
C THR A 139 10.31 2.35 -7.23
N ILE A 140 9.43 2.45 -6.24
CA ILE A 140 9.04 1.32 -5.37
C ILE A 140 8.31 0.26 -6.20
N ALA A 141 7.36 0.66 -7.03
CA ALA A 141 6.61 -0.22 -7.92
C ALA A 141 7.56 -1.00 -8.85
N ALA A 142 8.43 -0.31 -9.58
CA ALA A 142 9.40 -0.95 -10.46
C ALA A 142 10.34 -1.92 -9.72
N ALA A 143 10.77 -1.57 -8.50
CA ALA A 143 11.60 -2.45 -7.67
C ALA A 143 10.83 -3.70 -7.22
N TYR A 144 9.52 -3.56 -6.94
CA TYR A 144 8.66 -4.67 -6.54
C TYR A 144 8.41 -5.63 -7.72
N GLU A 145 8.09 -5.13 -8.91
CA GLU A 145 7.95 -5.94 -10.13
C GLU A 145 9.23 -6.72 -10.48
N ILE A 146 10.40 -6.08 -10.29
CA ILE A 146 11.69 -6.76 -10.45
C ILE A 146 11.86 -7.86 -9.39
N PHE A 147 11.43 -7.63 -8.16
CA PHE A 147 11.48 -8.63 -7.10
C PHE A 147 10.57 -9.84 -7.43
N GLU A 148 9.34 -9.62 -7.87
CA GLU A 148 8.40 -10.68 -8.27
C GLU A 148 8.94 -11.51 -9.43
N TRP A 149 9.44 -10.85 -10.46
CA TRP A 149 10.11 -11.51 -11.57
C TRP A 149 11.29 -12.38 -11.11
N ARG A 150 12.16 -11.85 -10.25
CA ARG A 150 13.31 -12.60 -9.71
C ARG A 150 12.88 -13.77 -8.86
N PHE A 151 11.86 -13.58 -8.02
CA PHE A 151 11.29 -14.65 -7.21
C PHE A 151 10.73 -15.77 -8.10
N ALA A 152 9.97 -15.42 -9.13
CA ALA A 152 9.38 -16.37 -10.06
C ALA A 152 10.42 -17.25 -10.80
N ILE A 153 11.63 -16.73 -11.05
CA ILE A 153 12.73 -17.50 -11.67
C ILE A 153 13.38 -18.48 -10.68
N ILE A 154 13.45 -18.13 -9.39
CA ILE A 154 14.22 -18.87 -8.37
C ILE A 154 13.34 -19.87 -7.61
N ALA A 155 12.07 -19.53 -7.37
CA ALA A 155 11.11 -20.36 -6.66
C ALA A 155 10.68 -21.58 -7.49
N ASP A 156 9.98 -22.51 -6.84
CA ASP A 156 9.30 -23.55 -7.61
C ASP A 156 8.26 -22.92 -8.55
N PRO A 157 7.95 -23.56 -9.71
CA PRO A 157 7.09 -22.95 -10.72
C PRO A 157 5.70 -22.55 -10.21
N LYS A 158 5.11 -23.32 -9.28
CA LYS A 158 3.79 -23.03 -8.72
C LYS A 158 3.83 -21.81 -7.79
N ALA A 159 4.84 -21.72 -6.94
CA ALA A 159 5.03 -20.58 -6.05
C ALA A 159 5.39 -19.31 -6.83
N GLY A 160 6.23 -19.44 -7.86
CA GLY A 160 6.61 -18.35 -8.76
C GLY A 160 5.42 -17.74 -9.48
N LEU A 161 4.58 -18.58 -10.10
CA LEU A 161 3.35 -18.13 -10.77
C LEU A 161 2.36 -17.48 -9.79
N ALA A 162 2.26 -18.01 -8.56
CA ALA A 162 1.36 -17.48 -7.55
C ALA A 162 1.79 -16.08 -7.05
N VAL A 163 3.10 -15.80 -6.99
CA VAL A 163 3.63 -14.47 -6.64
C VAL A 163 3.48 -13.48 -7.79
N LEU A 164 3.73 -13.93 -9.04
CA LEU A 164 3.51 -13.07 -10.22
C LEU A 164 2.04 -12.63 -10.36
N GLY A 165 1.07 -13.45 -9.93
CA GLY A 165 -0.35 -13.10 -9.94
C GLY A 165 -0.95 -12.68 -11.28
N SER A 166 -0.23 -12.90 -12.38
CA SER A 166 -0.51 -12.31 -13.70
C SER A 166 -1.83 -12.74 -14.33
N GLN A 167 -2.42 -13.86 -13.89
CA GLN A 167 -3.68 -14.41 -14.45
C GLN A 167 -3.69 -14.46 -15.99
N GLY A 168 -2.52 -14.72 -16.60
CA GLY A 168 -2.33 -14.77 -18.05
C GLY A 168 -2.15 -13.41 -18.75
N ASP A 169 -2.10 -12.32 -18.04
CA ASP A 169 -1.85 -10.99 -18.61
C ASP A 169 -0.35 -10.74 -18.77
N ILE A 170 0.16 -10.75 -20.00
CA ILE A 170 1.58 -10.52 -20.31
C ILE A 170 2.06 -9.09 -19.98
N ARG A 171 1.15 -8.17 -19.73
CA ARG A 171 1.43 -6.77 -19.38
C ARG A 171 1.05 -6.45 -17.93
N ASP A 172 1.04 -7.45 -17.08
CA ASP A 172 0.61 -7.33 -15.69
C ASP A 172 1.45 -6.30 -14.95
N ALA A 173 2.76 -6.47 -14.91
CA ALA A 173 3.70 -5.54 -14.28
C ALA A 173 3.51 -4.07 -14.70
N GLN A 174 3.28 -3.81 -16.01
CA GLN A 174 3.06 -2.44 -16.49
C GLN A 174 1.72 -1.86 -16.02
N LYS A 175 0.70 -2.70 -15.94
CA LYS A 175 -0.63 -2.26 -15.45
C LYS A 175 -0.61 -2.04 -13.94
N ASP A 176 0.15 -2.82 -13.18
CA ASP A 176 0.35 -2.63 -11.76
C ASP A 176 1.10 -1.32 -11.47
N MET A 177 2.20 -1.05 -12.16
CA MET A 177 2.87 0.25 -12.10
C MET A 177 1.95 1.41 -12.49
N LEU A 178 1.02 1.22 -13.42
CA LEU A 178 0.00 2.23 -13.74
C LEU A 178 -0.96 2.45 -12.57
N MET A 179 -1.44 1.40 -11.91
CA MET A 179 -2.31 1.52 -10.74
C MET A 179 -1.61 2.21 -9.58
N ASP A 180 -0.35 1.88 -9.32
CA ASP A 180 0.50 2.58 -8.35
C ASP A 180 0.58 4.09 -8.65
N THR A 181 0.77 4.43 -9.93
CA THR A 181 0.85 5.82 -10.37
C THR A 181 -0.48 6.55 -10.17
N LEU A 182 -1.60 5.92 -10.49
CA LEU A 182 -2.94 6.49 -10.28
C LEU A 182 -3.22 6.71 -8.78
N GLY A 183 -2.81 5.78 -7.93
CA GLY A 183 -2.86 5.93 -6.48
C GLY A 183 -2.01 7.10 -5.98
N ALA A 184 -0.81 7.29 -6.54
CA ALA A 184 0.06 8.42 -6.22
C ALA A 184 -0.55 9.76 -6.65
N LEU A 185 -1.20 9.83 -7.80
CA LEU A 185 -1.93 11.02 -8.25
C LEU A 185 -3.09 11.35 -7.31
N LEU A 186 -3.87 10.34 -6.87
CA LEU A 186 -4.88 10.54 -5.85
C LEU A 186 -4.27 11.08 -4.54
N ALA A 187 -3.13 10.54 -4.12
CA ALA A 187 -2.42 11.00 -2.93
C ALA A 187 -2.01 12.48 -3.02
N VAL A 188 -1.51 12.92 -4.18
CA VAL A 188 -1.20 14.34 -4.44
C VAL A 188 -2.46 15.20 -4.32
N PHE A 189 -3.56 14.77 -4.93
CA PHE A 189 -4.84 15.48 -4.84
C PHE A 189 -5.33 15.61 -3.39
N LEU A 190 -5.32 14.53 -2.63
CA LEU A 190 -5.69 14.53 -1.21
C LEU A 190 -4.77 15.42 -0.37
N PHE A 191 -3.47 15.44 -0.68
CA PHE A 191 -2.50 16.28 0.01
C PHE A 191 -2.78 17.77 -0.23
N ILE A 192 -3.07 18.17 -1.47
CA ILE A 192 -3.44 19.55 -1.83
C ILE A 192 -4.72 19.98 -1.10
N ILE A 193 -5.74 19.12 -1.06
CA ILE A 193 -6.99 19.41 -0.34
C ILE A 193 -6.71 19.64 1.14
N ARG A 194 -5.95 18.71 1.77
CA ARG A 194 -5.59 18.83 3.18
C ARG A 194 -4.86 20.14 3.50
N GLU A 195 -3.90 20.53 2.66
CA GLU A 195 -3.18 21.81 2.84
C GLU A 195 -4.13 23.01 2.79
N LYS A 196 -5.07 23.05 1.84
CA LYS A 196 -6.06 24.12 1.75
C LYS A 196 -6.89 24.22 3.03
N PHE A 197 -7.35 23.09 3.60
CA PHE A 197 -8.12 23.07 4.83
C PHE A 197 -7.30 23.54 6.07
N ILE A 198 -6.02 23.15 6.17
CA ILE A 198 -5.14 23.57 7.25
C ILE A 198 -4.87 25.08 7.19
N ASN A 199 -4.62 25.60 5.99
CA ASN A 199 -4.34 27.03 5.81
C ASN A 199 -5.57 27.89 6.09
N LYS A 200 -6.77 27.44 5.71
CA LYS A 200 -8.03 28.14 6.05
C LYS A 200 -8.23 28.24 7.56
N ARG A 201 -8.04 27.13 8.31
CA ARG A 201 -8.17 27.11 9.78
C ARG A 201 -7.13 27.95 10.54
N LYS A 202 -6.08 28.39 9.91
CA LYS A 202 -5.08 29.29 10.50
C LYS A 202 -5.36 30.77 10.18
N ALA A 203 -6.19 31.01 9.18
CA ALA A 203 -6.61 32.36 8.76
C ALA A 203 -7.88 32.82 9.50
N ASP A 204 -8.70 31.89 9.96
CA ASP A 204 -9.86 32.10 10.85
C ASP A 204 -9.39 32.06 12.33
#